data_fc34ab9edca86fe1be58550061f1fb7c
#
_entry.id   fc34ab9edca86fe1be58550061f1fb7c
#
_cell.length_a   1.000
_cell.length_b   1.000
_cell.length_c   1.000
_cell.angle_alpha   90.00
_cell.angle_beta   90.00
_cell.angle_gamma   90.00
#
_symmetry.space_group_name_H-M   'P 1'
#
loop_
_entity.id
_entity.type
_entity.pdbx_description
1 polymer ?
#
loop_
_entity_poly.entity_id
_entity_poly.type
_entity_poly.pdbx_seq_one_letter_code
_entity_poly.pdbx_strand_id
1 'polypeptide(L)'
;XKRYLHLYLRFAWLFSLAACGGSGSSSSTPAASGSGSEPAASTTPTAAGSVYYLNFKPEQDEAWQALAKAYTAETGVPVTVVTAASGEYETTLMAEMGKSEAPTLFQVNGPVGLANWKDYCYDLSGSDIYTQLTSDDYALKEGDTVYGIAYVIESYGIITNKTLLEKAGYTLEDIQSFEDLKKVAEDITSRKDELGFAAFTSAGMDGSSDWRFKTHLANLPVYFEYQEDGISTTDAIKGTYLDNYKAIWDLYINNSTCEPSELSAKTGDDSRNEFLAGEAVFFQNGSWEYGNLTGEGKYTDDDLAMIPIYIGVGDEANQGLCTGTENYWCVNKEASEDDIQATLDFINWCVTSEQGTKAMADDMGFVIPFKTAQESPNLFVKQDAEMTAAGKTPVSWNFTTMPSEEWKNGVGSALTAYAAGTGDWNGVVSAFVDGWASEAALNAA
;
A
#
# COMPACT_ATOMS: atom_id res chain seq x y z
N UNK A 1 -48.43 -12.31 4.01
CA UNK A 1 -48.25 -12.77 4.52
C UNK A 1 -47.97 -13.55 5.05
N LYS A 2 -47.80 -14.36 4.99
CA LYS A 2 -47.84 -15.49 5.91
C LYS A 2 -46.50 -15.73 6.62
N ARG A 3 -46.62 -15.76 7.92
CA ARG A 3 -45.62 -16.17 8.91
C ARG A 3 -45.30 -17.67 8.80
N TYR A 4 -44.06 -18.07 9.17
CA TYR A 4 -43.72 -19.33 9.85
C TYR A 4 -42.35 -19.12 10.47
N LEU A 5 -42.14 -19.16 11.66
CA LEU A 5 -42.23 -19.92 12.89
C LEU A 5 -41.00 -20.83 13.10
N HIS A 6 -40.38 -20.64 14.23
CA HIS A 6 -39.18 -21.26 14.82
C HIS A 6 -39.17 -22.79 14.87
N LEU A 7 -37.97 -23.36 14.89
CA LEU A 7 -37.77 -24.58 15.66
C LEU A 7 -36.32 -24.62 16.19
N TYR A 8 -36.24 -24.56 17.52
CA TYR A 8 -35.03 -24.87 18.28
C TYR A 8 -34.95 -26.37 18.51
N LEU A 9 -33.76 -26.96 18.39
CA LEU A 9 -33.51 -28.25 18.99
C LEU A 9 -32.19 -28.19 19.79
N ARG A 10 -32.36 -28.31 21.08
CA ARG A 10 -31.26 -28.49 22.03
C ARG A 10 -30.98 -29.98 22.17
N PHE A 11 -29.75 -30.36 22.25
CA PHE A 11 -29.35 -31.65 22.85
C PHE A 11 -28.20 -31.41 23.79
N ALA A 12 -28.42 -31.80 25.00
CA ALA A 12 -27.48 -31.75 26.10
C ALA A 12 -27.18 -33.16 26.60
N TRP A 13 -25.92 -33.31 27.04
CA TRP A 13 -25.45 -34.24 28.08
C TRP A 13 -25.20 -35.69 27.75
N LEU A 14 -23.98 -36.15 28.11
CA LEU A 14 -23.82 -37.00 29.28
C LEU A 14 -22.32 -37.21 29.65
N PHE A 15 -22.08 -36.94 30.92
CA PHE A 15 -20.84 -37.28 31.62
C PHE A 15 -20.73 -38.77 31.90
N SER A 16 -19.53 -39.34 31.96
CA SER A 16 -19.26 -40.43 32.89
C SER A 16 -17.81 -40.42 33.35
N LEU A 17 -17.71 -40.26 34.64
CA LEU A 17 -16.48 -40.50 35.43
C LEU A 17 -16.33 -41.99 35.69
N ALA A 18 -15.11 -42.48 35.66
CA ALA A 18 -14.77 -43.68 36.47
C ALA A 18 -13.33 -43.56 36.91
N ALA A 19 -13.19 -43.52 38.24
CA ALA A 19 -11.94 -43.56 38.96
C ALA A 19 -11.73 -44.96 39.55
N CYS A 20 -10.52 -45.22 39.94
CA CYS A 20 -9.96 -46.20 40.90
C CYS A 20 -8.86 -46.98 40.21
N GLY A 21 -7.65 -47.08 40.71
CA GLY A 21 -7.09 -47.08 42.03
C GLY A 21 -6.33 -48.39 42.25
N GLY A 22 -5.10 -48.32 42.66
CA GLY A 22 -4.40 -49.55 43.04
C GLY A 22 -2.88 -49.42 43.09
N SER A 23 -2.42 -49.33 44.29
CA SER A 23 -1.03 -49.26 44.76
C SER A 23 -0.26 -50.58 44.68
N GLY A 24 1.03 -50.48 44.60
CA GLY A 24 1.91 -51.63 44.77
C GLY A 24 3.38 -51.26 44.70
N SER A 25 4.02 -51.30 45.86
CA SER A 25 5.37 -50.87 46.15
C SER A 25 6.45 -51.92 45.85
N SER A 26 7.64 -51.43 45.80
CA SER A 26 8.93 -51.88 46.36
C SER A 26 10.03 -52.36 45.41
N SER A 27 11.03 -51.60 45.36
CA SER A 27 12.42 -51.79 45.78
C SER A 27 13.35 -52.55 44.86
N SER A 28 14.38 -51.94 44.40
CA SER A 28 15.78 -52.01 44.89
C SER A 28 16.76 -51.68 43.79
N THR A 29 17.69 -50.80 44.14
CA THR A 29 18.90 -50.46 43.38
C THR A 29 19.88 -51.62 43.45
N PRO A 30 20.90 -51.76 42.56
CA PRO A 30 22.07 -50.89 42.70
C PRO A 30 22.76 -50.42 41.44
N ALA A 31 23.64 -49.50 41.68
CA ALA A 31 24.40 -48.69 40.78
C ALA A 31 25.37 -49.41 39.84
N ALA A 32 25.58 -48.88 38.69
CA ALA A 32 26.82 -49.04 37.91
C ALA A 32 27.13 -47.75 37.20
N SER A 33 28.28 -47.23 37.53
CA SER A 33 28.87 -46.05 36.99
C SER A 33 29.18 -46.19 35.48
N GLY A 34 28.71 -45.28 34.72
CA GLY A 34 29.12 -45.10 33.32
C GLY A 34 29.22 -43.61 33.06
N SER A 35 30.43 -43.12 33.00
CA SER A 35 30.69 -41.73 32.60
C SER A 35 30.41 -41.60 31.13
N GLY A 36 29.26 -41.02 30.80
CA GLY A 36 28.94 -40.58 29.46
C GLY A 36 28.76 -39.08 29.54
N SER A 37 29.72 -38.37 29.01
CA SER A 37 29.59 -36.95 28.83
C SER A 37 28.46 -36.72 27.84
N GLU A 38 27.34 -36.29 28.31
CA GLU A 38 26.29 -35.74 27.48
C GLU A 38 26.85 -34.46 26.87
N PRO A 39 26.75 -34.31 25.54
CA PRO A 39 27.02 -33.01 24.97
C PRO A 39 25.99 -32.04 25.56
N ALA A 40 26.48 -30.99 26.14
CA ALA A 40 25.67 -29.92 26.63
C ALA A 40 24.79 -29.45 25.43
N ALA A 41 23.52 -29.65 25.56
CA ALA A 41 22.58 -29.06 24.64
C ALA A 41 22.83 -27.55 24.68
N SER A 42 23.36 -27.00 23.62
CA SER A 42 23.49 -25.55 23.50
C SER A 42 22.09 -24.99 23.50
N THR A 43 21.63 -24.60 24.66
CA THR A 43 20.43 -23.79 24.76
C THR A 43 20.80 -22.41 24.22
N THR A 44 20.51 -22.18 22.95
CA THR A 44 20.47 -20.82 22.42
C THR A 44 19.45 -20.10 23.30
N PRO A 45 19.85 -19.02 24.01
CA PRO A 45 18.85 -18.28 24.78
C PRO A 45 17.78 -17.79 23.84
N THR A 46 16.53 -18.13 24.13
CA THR A 46 15.40 -17.60 23.43
C THR A 46 15.40 -16.08 23.65
N ALA A 47 15.50 -15.29 22.60
CA ALA A 47 15.46 -13.84 22.73
C ALA A 47 14.13 -13.45 23.39
N ALA A 48 14.17 -12.53 24.32
CA ALA A 48 12.99 -12.05 25.01
C ALA A 48 12.16 -11.18 24.06
N GLY A 49 10.86 -11.10 24.32
CA GLY A 49 9.95 -10.23 23.61
C GLY A 49 9.26 -10.87 22.43
N SER A 50 8.35 -10.14 21.84
CA SER A 50 7.57 -10.57 20.70
C SER A 50 7.28 -9.37 19.80
N VAL A 51 6.86 -9.67 18.57
CA VAL A 51 6.56 -8.67 17.55
C VAL A 51 5.08 -8.78 17.17
N TYR A 52 4.38 -7.66 17.13
CA TYR A 52 3.05 -7.59 16.57
C TYR A 52 3.09 -6.51 15.46
N TYR A 53 3.03 -6.96 14.21
CA TYR A 53 3.08 -6.10 13.04
C TYR A 53 1.66 -5.91 12.48
N LEU A 54 1.17 -4.67 12.50
CA LEU A 54 -0.06 -4.33 11.80
C LEU A 54 0.32 -3.91 10.40
N ASN A 55 0.08 -4.80 9.43
CA ASN A 55 0.50 -4.65 8.05
C ASN A 55 -0.52 -3.83 7.27
N PHE A 56 -0.01 -2.87 6.49
CA PHE A 56 -0.80 -1.95 5.67
C PHE A 56 -1.24 -2.56 4.34
N LYS A 57 -0.49 -3.54 3.81
CA LYS A 57 -0.62 -3.98 2.41
C LYS A 57 -1.34 -5.34 2.33
N PRO A 58 -2.67 -5.33 2.03
CA PRO A 58 -3.41 -6.60 1.95
C PRO A 58 -2.84 -7.57 0.90
N GLU A 59 -2.31 -7.04 -0.20
CA GLU A 59 -1.73 -7.85 -1.28
C GLU A 59 -0.50 -8.62 -0.83
N GLN A 60 0.10 -8.25 0.31
CA GLN A 60 1.33 -8.89 0.82
C GLN A 60 1.08 -9.75 2.05
N ASP A 61 -0.17 -9.96 2.44
CA ASP A 61 -0.47 -10.70 3.67
C ASP A 61 0.17 -12.08 3.69
N GLU A 62 0.00 -12.84 2.62
CA GLU A 62 0.53 -14.20 2.54
C GLU A 62 2.06 -14.22 2.70
N ALA A 63 2.74 -13.31 2.01
CA ALA A 63 4.20 -13.21 2.08
C ALA A 63 4.67 -12.81 3.48
N TRP A 64 3.98 -11.86 4.12
CA TRP A 64 4.34 -11.45 5.49
C TRP A 64 4.08 -12.57 6.49
N GLN A 65 2.98 -13.34 6.34
CA GLN A 65 2.71 -14.47 7.23
C GLN A 65 3.84 -15.52 7.12
N ALA A 66 4.28 -15.80 5.89
CA ALA A 66 5.36 -16.76 5.66
C ALA A 66 6.69 -16.26 6.25
N LEU A 67 7.00 -15.00 6.07
CA LEU A 67 8.25 -14.42 6.56
C LEU A 67 8.28 -14.38 8.10
N ALA A 68 7.16 -14.06 8.72
CA ALA A 68 7.02 -14.09 10.18
C ALA A 68 7.27 -15.50 10.72
N LYS A 69 6.69 -16.51 10.08
CA LYS A 69 6.90 -17.92 10.45
C LYS A 69 8.37 -18.31 10.35
N ALA A 70 9.03 -17.89 9.27
CA ALA A 70 10.44 -18.20 9.05
C ALA A 70 11.32 -17.57 10.14
N TYR A 71 11.04 -16.33 10.50
CA TYR A 71 11.78 -15.64 11.56
C TYR A 71 11.60 -16.34 12.90
N THR A 72 10.37 -16.70 13.25
CA THR A 72 10.08 -17.41 14.50
C THR A 72 10.80 -18.78 14.53
N ALA A 73 10.80 -19.49 13.40
CA ALA A 73 11.48 -20.77 13.30
C ALA A 73 12.99 -20.63 13.55
N GLU A 74 13.57 -19.55 13.05
CA GLU A 74 15.02 -19.30 13.19
C GLU A 74 15.40 -18.82 14.60
N THR A 75 14.59 -17.96 15.20
CA THR A 75 14.98 -17.19 16.39
C THR A 75 14.21 -17.59 17.67
N GLY A 76 13.06 -18.22 17.52
CA GLY A 76 12.16 -18.48 18.63
C GLY A 76 11.30 -17.27 19.03
N VAL A 77 11.48 -16.12 18.41
CA VAL A 77 10.72 -14.90 18.71
C VAL A 77 9.36 -14.97 18.03
N PRO A 78 8.25 -14.89 18.78
CA PRO A 78 6.92 -14.88 18.16
C PRO A 78 6.71 -13.61 17.36
N VAL A 79 6.17 -13.77 16.15
CA VAL A 79 5.79 -12.64 15.29
C VAL A 79 4.36 -12.86 14.84
N THR A 80 3.49 -11.93 15.20
CA THR A 80 2.09 -11.91 14.77
C THR A 80 1.93 -10.84 13.71
N VAL A 81 1.37 -11.21 12.55
CA VAL A 81 1.05 -10.25 11.49
C VAL A 81 -0.48 -10.20 11.36
N VAL A 82 -1.04 -9.02 11.55
CA VAL A 82 -2.45 -8.74 11.28
C VAL A 82 -2.49 -7.73 10.14
N THR A 83 -3.28 -8.00 9.11
CA THR A 83 -3.34 -7.14 7.93
C THR A 83 -4.67 -6.40 7.91
N ALA A 84 -4.61 -5.07 7.83
CA ALA A 84 -5.81 -4.24 7.73
C ALA A 84 -6.38 -4.34 6.31
N ALA A 85 -7.69 -4.25 6.19
CA ALA A 85 -8.35 -4.19 4.90
C ALA A 85 -8.02 -2.88 4.18
N SER A 86 -8.08 -2.90 2.86
CA SER A 86 -7.81 -1.72 2.04
C SER A 86 -8.71 -0.55 2.45
N GLY A 87 -8.10 0.61 2.66
CA GLY A 87 -8.81 1.82 3.06
C GLY A 87 -9.16 1.89 4.54
N GLU A 88 -8.81 0.86 5.32
CA GLU A 88 -9.21 0.74 6.73
C GLU A 88 -8.05 0.81 7.70
N TYR A 89 -6.84 1.16 7.24
CA TYR A 89 -5.66 1.06 8.10
C TYR A 89 -5.73 1.98 9.32
N GLU A 90 -6.07 3.26 9.13
CA GLU A 90 -6.12 4.24 10.23
C GLU A 90 -7.14 3.81 11.30
N THR A 91 -8.32 3.38 10.86
CA THR A 91 -9.37 2.93 11.78
C THR A 91 -8.91 1.70 12.57
N THR A 92 -8.29 0.75 11.88
CA THR A 92 -7.76 -0.47 12.50
C THR A 92 -6.65 -0.14 13.48
N LEU A 93 -5.71 0.71 13.09
CA LEU A 93 -4.58 1.10 13.95
C LEU A 93 -5.08 1.78 15.21
N MET A 94 -6.04 2.69 15.07
CA MET A 94 -6.62 3.39 16.22
C MET A 94 -7.24 2.40 17.22
N ALA A 95 -7.98 1.42 16.71
CA ALA A 95 -8.60 0.40 17.54
C ALA A 95 -7.55 -0.50 18.22
N GLU A 96 -6.55 -0.93 17.46
CA GLU A 96 -5.52 -1.85 17.98
C GLU A 96 -4.60 -1.18 19.00
N MET A 97 -4.27 0.10 18.79
CA MET A 97 -3.40 0.84 19.73
C MET A 97 -4.04 1.05 21.09
N GLY A 98 -5.36 0.96 21.17
CA GLY A 98 -6.09 1.07 22.44
C GLY A 98 -6.10 -0.22 23.25
N LYS A 99 -5.60 -1.31 22.71
CA LYS A 99 -5.63 -2.62 23.38
C LYS A 99 -4.39 -2.82 24.25
N SER A 100 -4.49 -3.76 25.20
CA SER A 100 -3.34 -4.13 26.04
C SER A 100 -2.22 -4.76 25.22
N GLU A 101 -2.57 -5.45 24.12
CA GLU A 101 -1.61 -6.04 23.18
C GLU A 101 -1.64 -5.25 21.88
N ALA A 102 -1.07 -4.06 21.92
CA ALA A 102 -1.04 -3.13 20.79
C ALA A 102 0.08 -3.52 19.82
N PRO A 103 -0.03 -3.10 18.55
CA PRO A 103 1.06 -3.32 17.60
C PRO A 103 2.37 -2.74 18.11
N THR A 104 3.44 -3.52 17.97
CA THR A 104 4.80 -3.03 18.26
C THR A 104 5.43 -2.43 17.01
N LEU A 105 4.92 -2.84 15.84
CA LEU A 105 5.36 -2.35 14.53
C LEU A 105 4.12 -1.94 13.76
N PHE A 106 4.11 -0.70 13.29
CA PHE A 106 3.00 -0.17 12.49
C PHE A 106 3.57 0.73 11.41
N GLN A 107 2.72 1.26 10.55
CA GLN A 107 3.18 2.15 9.51
C GLN A 107 2.41 3.46 9.51
N VAL A 108 3.07 4.52 9.07
CA VAL A 108 2.42 5.79 8.80
C VAL A 108 2.66 6.19 7.33
N ASN A 109 1.74 6.95 6.77
CA ASN A 109 1.80 7.42 5.39
C ASN A 109 2.46 8.80 5.36
N GLY A 110 3.79 8.82 5.56
CA GLY A 110 4.55 10.05 5.47
C GLY A 110 4.23 11.05 6.57
N PRO A 111 4.55 12.32 6.34
CA PRO A 111 4.36 13.37 7.37
C PRO A 111 2.90 13.54 7.83
N VAL A 112 1.94 13.35 6.93
CA VAL A 112 0.51 13.49 7.29
C VAL A 112 0.12 12.40 8.30
N GLY A 113 0.50 11.16 8.03
CA GLY A 113 0.27 10.06 8.98
C GLY A 113 1.04 10.25 10.27
N LEU A 114 2.27 10.75 10.17
CA LEU A 114 3.10 10.99 11.35
C LEU A 114 2.45 11.99 12.31
N ALA A 115 1.78 13.00 11.79
CA ALA A 115 1.15 14.03 12.64
C ALA A 115 0.17 13.39 13.64
N ASN A 116 -0.48 12.30 13.25
CA ASN A 116 -1.43 11.60 14.13
C ASN A 116 -0.76 10.63 15.11
N TRP A 117 0.43 10.14 14.77
CA TRP A 117 1.03 9.02 15.50
C TRP A 117 2.41 9.30 16.08
N LYS A 118 2.91 10.52 15.93
CA LYS A 118 4.27 10.88 16.36
C LYS A 118 4.55 10.51 17.81
N ASP A 119 3.59 10.74 18.68
CA ASP A 119 3.74 10.51 20.12
C ASP A 119 3.89 9.02 20.48
N TYR A 120 3.58 8.13 19.55
CA TYR A 120 3.72 6.69 19.72
C TYR A 120 5.03 6.14 19.15
N CYS A 121 5.81 6.97 18.44
CA CYS A 121 6.96 6.49 17.67
C CYS A 121 8.25 6.51 18.48
N TYR A 122 8.87 5.35 18.58
CA TYR A 122 10.22 5.18 19.16
C TYR A 122 11.23 5.85 18.23
N ASP A 123 12.21 6.57 18.80
CA ASP A 123 13.27 7.23 18.02
C ASP A 123 14.22 6.19 17.43
N LEU A 124 14.22 6.07 16.11
CA LEU A 124 15.02 5.08 15.38
C LEU A 124 16.40 5.58 14.98
N SER A 125 16.80 6.79 15.40
CA SER A 125 18.09 7.36 14.99
C SER A 125 19.30 6.51 15.41
N GLY A 126 19.19 5.75 16.48
CA GLY A 126 20.25 4.84 16.95
C GLY A 126 20.10 3.40 16.48
N SER A 127 19.13 3.11 15.60
CA SER A 127 18.83 1.73 15.20
C SER A 127 19.76 1.24 14.09
N ASP A 128 19.96 -0.06 14.05
CA ASP A 128 20.75 -0.69 12.99
C ASP A 128 20.09 -0.50 11.62
N ILE A 129 18.76 -0.62 11.55
CA ILE A 129 18.06 -0.48 10.26
C ILE A 129 18.25 0.91 9.64
N TYR A 130 18.30 1.94 10.46
CA TYR A 130 18.56 3.29 9.98
C TYR A 130 19.90 3.37 9.21
N THR A 131 20.92 2.66 9.69
CA THR A 131 22.24 2.66 9.03
C THR A 131 22.24 1.93 7.69
N GLN A 132 21.20 1.12 7.42
CA GLN A 132 21.11 0.34 6.19
C GLN A 132 20.48 1.13 5.04
N LEU A 133 19.85 2.26 5.31
CA LEU A 133 19.22 3.06 4.27
C LEU A 133 20.23 3.56 3.24
N THR A 134 19.85 3.55 1.96
CA THR A 134 20.69 4.07 0.88
C THR A 134 20.77 5.60 0.88
N SER A 135 19.80 6.25 1.52
CA SER A 135 19.72 7.71 1.60
C SER A 135 18.93 8.10 2.84
N ASP A 136 19.32 9.20 3.46
CA ASP A 136 18.58 9.80 4.58
C ASP A 136 17.19 10.29 4.14
N ASP A 137 16.98 10.44 2.83
CA ASP A 137 15.66 10.82 2.28
C ASP A 137 14.58 9.79 2.59
N TYR A 138 14.99 8.55 2.90
CA TYR A 138 14.05 7.47 3.22
C TYR A 138 13.75 7.34 4.72
N ALA A 139 14.27 8.26 5.51
CA ALA A 139 13.95 8.36 6.94
C ALA A 139 12.92 9.46 7.15
N LEU A 140 11.90 9.17 7.94
CA LEU A 140 10.87 10.15 8.28
C LEU A 140 11.32 10.87 9.55
N LYS A 141 11.79 12.09 9.40
CA LYS A 141 12.50 12.83 10.44
C LYS A 141 11.85 14.17 10.78
N GLU A 142 12.03 14.58 12.04
CA GLU A 142 11.88 15.98 12.45
C GLU A 142 13.12 16.31 13.29
N GLY A 143 13.92 17.24 12.83
CA GLY A 143 15.22 17.51 13.44
C GLY A 143 16.11 16.26 13.35
N ASP A 144 16.67 15.85 14.47
CA ASP A 144 17.52 14.65 14.53
C ASP A 144 16.76 13.36 14.91
N THR A 145 15.46 13.50 15.21
CA THR A 145 14.63 12.34 15.58
C THR A 145 14.14 11.62 14.33
N VAL A 146 14.36 10.31 14.26
CA VAL A 146 13.89 9.46 13.18
C VAL A 146 12.65 8.71 13.66
N TYR A 147 11.47 9.10 13.17
CA TYR A 147 10.20 8.53 13.61
C TYR A 147 9.82 7.28 12.82
N GLY A 148 10.29 7.19 11.58
CA GLY A 148 9.95 6.05 10.73
C GLY A 148 11.01 5.80 9.67
N ILE A 149 11.01 4.57 9.16
CA ILE A 149 11.96 4.11 8.13
C ILE A 149 11.14 3.61 6.95
N ALA A 150 11.34 4.18 5.77
CA ALA A 150 10.69 3.69 4.55
C ALA A 150 11.13 2.25 4.30
N TYR A 151 10.18 1.39 3.91
CA TYR A 151 10.51 -0.01 3.64
C TYR A 151 10.26 -0.44 2.20
N VAL A 152 9.67 0.44 1.37
CA VAL A 152 9.43 0.12 -0.03
C VAL A 152 9.41 1.40 -0.85
N ILE A 153 9.99 1.33 -2.06
CA ILE A 153 9.88 2.37 -3.09
C ILE A 153 8.89 1.82 -4.11
N GLU A 154 7.89 2.61 -4.49
CA GLU A 154 6.83 2.16 -5.38
C GLU A 154 6.60 3.17 -6.50
N SER A 155 5.95 2.69 -7.56
CA SER A 155 5.57 3.54 -8.69
C SER A 155 4.10 3.33 -9.00
N TYR A 156 3.44 4.37 -9.46
CA TYR A 156 2.11 4.24 -10.02
C TYR A 156 2.01 5.00 -11.34
N GLY A 157 1.00 4.63 -12.08
CA GLY A 157 0.74 5.19 -13.39
C GLY A 157 -0.57 4.59 -13.90
N ILE A 158 -0.62 4.33 -15.20
CA ILE A 158 -1.78 3.70 -15.82
C ILE A 158 -1.36 2.31 -16.28
N ILE A 159 -1.84 1.29 -15.56
CA ILE A 159 -1.60 -0.11 -15.93
C ILE A 159 -2.40 -0.38 -17.20
N THR A 160 -1.74 -0.94 -18.19
CA THR A 160 -2.27 -1.08 -19.53
C THR A 160 -2.27 -2.54 -19.97
N ASN A 161 -3.40 -2.99 -20.49
CA ASN A 161 -3.53 -4.29 -21.16
C ASN A 161 -3.11 -4.10 -22.62
N LYS A 162 -1.86 -4.49 -22.94
CA LYS A 162 -1.28 -4.29 -24.27
C LYS A 162 -2.02 -5.10 -25.33
N THR A 163 -2.54 -6.26 -24.98
CA THR A 163 -3.27 -7.12 -25.91
C THR A 163 -4.56 -6.44 -26.38
N LEU A 164 -5.33 -5.87 -25.46
CA LEU A 164 -6.54 -5.14 -25.80
C LEU A 164 -6.21 -3.84 -26.55
N LEU A 165 -5.13 -3.17 -26.16
CA LEU A 165 -4.69 -1.96 -26.86
C LEU A 165 -4.40 -2.26 -28.33
N GLU A 166 -3.71 -3.36 -28.62
CA GLU A 166 -3.42 -3.83 -29.99
C GLU A 166 -4.70 -4.17 -30.74
N LYS A 167 -5.66 -4.79 -30.08
CA LYS A 167 -6.97 -5.08 -30.69
C LYS A 167 -7.69 -3.79 -31.13
N ALA A 168 -7.48 -2.72 -30.39
CA ALA A 168 -8.04 -1.41 -30.73
C ALA A 168 -7.24 -0.70 -31.83
N GLY A 169 -6.08 -1.24 -32.22
CA GLY A 169 -5.27 -0.68 -33.30
C GLY A 169 -4.13 0.22 -32.83
N TYR A 170 -3.74 0.13 -31.57
CA TYR A 170 -2.71 1.01 -30.99
C TYR A 170 -1.61 0.21 -30.32
N THR A 171 -0.46 0.88 -30.13
CA THR A 171 0.63 0.38 -29.32
C THR A 171 0.99 1.43 -28.25
N LEU A 172 1.87 1.08 -27.33
CA LEU A 172 2.32 2.02 -26.29
C LEU A 172 2.94 3.28 -26.88
N GLU A 173 3.61 3.15 -28.03
CA GLU A 173 4.26 4.29 -28.70
C GLU A 173 3.27 5.33 -29.19
N ASP A 174 2.02 4.97 -29.34
CA ASP A 174 0.96 5.91 -29.72
C ASP A 174 0.53 6.81 -28.57
N ILE A 175 1.01 6.57 -27.34
CA ILE A 175 0.59 7.32 -26.14
C ILE A 175 1.82 7.96 -25.49
N GLN A 176 2.10 9.22 -25.89
CA GLN A 176 3.27 9.97 -25.41
C GLN A 176 2.87 11.29 -24.75
N SER A 177 1.57 11.52 -24.59
CA SER A 177 1.03 12.79 -24.09
C SER A 177 -0.42 12.60 -23.64
N PHE A 178 -0.96 13.59 -22.94
CA PHE A 178 -2.38 13.61 -22.59
C PHE A 178 -3.25 13.59 -23.85
N GLU A 179 -2.88 14.38 -24.88
CA GLU A 179 -3.67 14.42 -26.10
C GLU A 179 -3.70 13.05 -26.79
N ASP A 180 -2.58 12.33 -26.78
CA ASP A 180 -2.53 10.97 -27.31
C ASP A 180 -3.45 10.04 -26.52
N LEU A 181 -3.37 10.08 -25.18
CA LEU A 181 -4.20 9.24 -24.32
C LEU A 181 -5.68 9.53 -24.55
N LYS A 182 -6.02 10.81 -24.65
CA LYS A 182 -7.41 11.24 -24.90
C LYS A 182 -7.91 10.69 -26.23
N LYS A 183 -7.10 10.82 -27.28
CA LYS A 183 -7.45 10.32 -28.61
C LYS A 183 -7.71 8.80 -28.58
N VAL A 184 -6.82 8.05 -27.95
CA VAL A 184 -6.95 6.59 -27.85
C VAL A 184 -8.20 6.22 -27.06
N ALA A 185 -8.38 6.83 -25.89
CA ALA A 185 -9.50 6.51 -25.00
C ALA A 185 -10.84 6.83 -25.65
N GLU A 186 -10.95 8.00 -26.29
CA GLU A 186 -12.20 8.40 -26.94
C GLU A 186 -12.51 7.53 -28.15
N ASP A 187 -11.49 7.13 -28.91
CA ASP A 187 -11.67 6.21 -30.02
C ASP A 187 -12.19 4.84 -29.55
N ILE A 188 -11.58 4.30 -28.49
CA ILE A 188 -12.03 3.02 -27.91
C ILE A 188 -13.49 3.14 -27.47
N THR A 189 -13.84 4.24 -26.79
CA THR A 189 -15.22 4.49 -26.36
C THR A 189 -16.18 4.52 -27.54
N SER A 190 -15.80 5.17 -28.64
CA SER A 190 -16.64 5.27 -29.83
C SER A 190 -16.87 3.91 -30.50
N ARG A 191 -15.98 2.95 -30.27
CA ARG A 191 -16.04 1.60 -30.85
C ARG A 191 -16.27 0.52 -29.77
N LYS A 192 -16.76 0.91 -28.63
CA LYS A 192 -16.93 0.02 -27.47
C LYS A 192 -17.76 -1.21 -27.79
N ASP A 193 -18.87 -1.03 -28.52
CA ASP A 193 -19.75 -2.14 -28.90
C ASP A 193 -19.05 -3.10 -29.87
N GLU A 194 -18.27 -2.56 -30.79
CA GLU A 194 -17.50 -3.37 -31.76
C GLU A 194 -16.36 -4.11 -31.07
N LEU A 195 -15.62 -3.41 -30.19
CA LEU A 195 -14.42 -3.95 -29.56
C LEU A 195 -14.75 -4.90 -28.41
N GLY A 196 -15.85 -4.66 -27.72
CA GLY A 196 -16.25 -5.48 -26.57
C GLY A 196 -15.58 -5.11 -25.25
N PHE A 197 -14.95 -3.93 -25.18
CA PHE A 197 -14.31 -3.44 -23.94
C PHE A 197 -14.29 -1.90 -23.93
N ALA A 198 -14.11 -1.36 -22.73
CA ALA A 198 -14.01 0.08 -22.50
C ALA A 198 -12.54 0.52 -22.46
N ALA A 199 -12.31 1.83 -22.46
CA ALA A 199 -10.96 2.36 -22.30
C ALA A 199 -10.46 2.15 -20.86
N PHE A 200 -11.19 2.68 -19.87
CA PHE A 200 -10.76 2.65 -18.45
C PHE A 200 -11.64 1.75 -17.59
N THR A 201 -11.03 1.13 -16.59
CA THR A 201 -11.80 0.51 -15.50
C THR A 201 -12.52 1.62 -14.72
N SER A 202 -13.51 1.25 -13.96
CA SER A 202 -14.26 2.21 -13.14
C SER A 202 -13.33 2.96 -12.19
N ALA A 203 -13.53 4.26 -12.10
CA ALA A 203 -12.81 5.13 -11.17
C ALA A 203 -13.58 5.12 -9.85
N GLY A 204 -13.44 4.01 -9.11
CA GLY A 204 -14.21 3.76 -7.91
C GLY A 204 -13.92 4.77 -6.81
N MET A 205 -14.98 5.35 -6.27
CA MET A 205 -14.87 6.41 -5.25
C MET A 205 -15.40 5.97 -3.90
N ASP A 206 -15.60 4.68 -3.69
CA ASP A 206 -15.90 4.21 -2.33
C ASP A 206 -14.64 4.35 -1.45
N GLY A 207 -14.81 4.29 -0.13
CA GLY A 207 -13.71 4.54 0.81
C GLY A 207 -12.51 3.62 0.68
N SER A 208 -12.68 2.44 0.07
CA SER A 208 -11.56 1.50 -0.13
C SER A 208 -10.68 1.85 -1.33
N SER A 209 -11.12 2.77 -2.18
CA SER A 209 -10.55 2.98 -3.51
C SER A 209 -10.27 4.44 -3.88
N ASP A 210 -10.90 5.39 -3.21
CA ASP A 210 -10.88 6.80 -3.60
C ASP A 210 -9.47 7.44 -3.50
N TRP A 211 -8.56 6.84 -2.73
CA TRP A 211 -7.18 7.31 -2.64
C TRP A 211 -6.51 7.39 -4.01
N ARG A 212 -6.94 6.56 -4.96
CA ARG A 212 -6.38 6.60 -6.32
C ARG A 212 -6.59 7.97 -6.98
N PHE A 213 -7.64 8.68 -6.61
CA PHE A 213 -8.03 9.90 -7.32
C PHE A 213 -7.92 11.17 -6.47
N LYS A 214 -8.29 11.09 -5.19
CA LYS A 214 -8.18 12.25 -4.29
C LYS A 214 -6.74 12.46 -3.81
N THR A 215 -5.89 11.45 -3.93
CA THR A 215 -4.48 11.51 -3.50
C THR A 215 -3.54 11.31 -4.70
N HIS A 216 -3.57 10.14 -5.31
CA HIS A 216 -2.59 9.80 -6.35
C HIS A 216 -2.78 10.61 -7.63
N LEU A 217 -4.00 10.72 -8.14
CA LEU A 217 -4.25 11.55 -9.32
C LEU A 217 -4.07 13.03 -8.99
N ALA A 218 -4.56 13.45 -7.82
CA ALA A 218 -4.41 14.83 -7.35
C ALA A 218 -2.94 15.25 -7.19
N ASN A 219 -2.06 14.28 -7.01
CA ASN A 219 -0.62 14.54 -6.92
C ASN A 219 -0.07 15.22 -8.17
N LEU A 220 -0.64 14.94 -9.35
CA LEU A 220 -0.11 15.47 -10.60
C LEU A 220 -0.24 17.00 -10.66
N PRO A 221 -1.42 17.61 -10.44
CA PRO A 221 -1.49 19.07 -10.41
C PRO A 221 -0.68 19.69 -9.27
N VAL A 222 -0.55 19.02 -8.13
CA VAL A 222 0.29 19.51 -7.02
C VAL A 222 1.76 19.50 -7.46
N TYR A 223 2.23 18.39 -8.01
CA TYR A 223 3.61 18.26 -8.47
C TYR A 223 3.97 19.36 -9.48
N PHE A 224 3.14 19.57 -10.49
CA PHE A 224 3.47 20.54 -11.53
C PHE A 224 3.42 21.98 -10.99
N GLU A 225 2.52 22.27 -10.07
CA GLU A 225 2.52 23.60 -9.42
C GLU A 225 3.81 23.79 -8.61
N TYR A 226 4.22 22.78 -7.85
CA TYR A 226 5.46 22.84 -7.06
C TYR A 226 6.67 23.05 -7.97
N GLN A 227 6.73 22.34 -9.11
CA GLN A 227 7.83 22.49 -10.06
C GLN A 227 7.89 23.91 -10.61
N GLU A 228 6.75 24.46 -11.02
CA GLU A 228 6.68 25.79 -11.59
C GLU A 228 7.11 26.86 -10.57
N ASP A 229 6.68 26.70 -9.31
CA ASP A 229 6.95 27.68 -8.25
C ASP A 229 8.30 27.44 -7.55
N GLY A 230 8.99 26.35 -7.85
CA GLY A 230 10.27 26.01 -7.23
C GLY A 230 10.16 25.73 -5.75
N ILE A 231 9.09 25.05 -5.33
CA ILE A 231 8.82 24.74 -3.91
C ILE A 231 8.65 23.23 -3.74
N SER A 232 8.72 22.75 -2.51
CA SER A 232 8.51 21.34 -2.16
C SER A 232 7.37 21.15 -1.16
N THR A 233 6.81 22.24 -0.66
CA THR A 233 5.69 22.22 0.28
C THR A 233 5.02 23.59 0.24
N THR A 234 3.77 23.68 0.68
CA THR A 234 3.07 24.96 0.75
C THR A 234 1.95 24.91 1.79
N ASP A 235 1.67 26.03 2.40
CA ASP A 235 0.50 26.19 3.28
C ASP A 235 -0.75 26.62 2.49
N ALA A 236 -0.59 26.99 1.22
CA ALA A 236 -1.69 27.49 0.39
C ALA A 236 -1.43 27.13 -1.06
N ILE A 237 -2.04 26.05 -1.51
CA ILE A 237 -1.97 25.64 -2.92
C ILE A 237 -2.74 26.64 -3.77
N LYS A 238 -2.24 26.99 -4.94
CA LYS A 238 -2.89 27.96 -5.82
C LYS A 238 -3.95 27.35 -6.73
N GLY A 239 -3.77 26.09 -7.09
CA GLY A 239 -4.67 25.43 -8.04
C GLY A 239 -4.35 25.74 -9.51
N THR A 240 -3.09 26.02 -9.80
CA THR A 240 -2.60 26.39 -11.13
C THR A 240 -3.02 25.40 -12.21
N TYR A 241 -3.02 24.11 -11.88
CA TYR A 241 -3.24 23.04 -12.86
C TYR A 241 -4.55 22.26 -12.62
N LEU A 242 -5.54 22.91 -11.96
CA LEU A 242 -6.83 22.24 -11.71
C LEU A 242 -7.67 22.04 -12.98
N ASP A 243 -7.46 22.83 -14.03
CA ASP A 243 -8.09 22.56 -15.33
C ASP A 243 -7.54 21.27 -15.93
N ASN A 244 -6.26 20.99 -15.70
CA ASN A 244 -5.64 19.75 -16.15
C ASN A 244 -6.12 18.54 -15.32
N TYR A 245 -6.34 18.76 -14.05
CA TYR A 245 -6.95 17.76 -13.17
C TYR A 245 -8.36 17.41 -13.66
N LYS A 246 -9.13 18.44 -14.01
CA LYS A 246 -10.46 18.24 -14.59
C LYS A 246 -10.38 17.40 -15.87
N ALA A 247 -9.43 17.75 -16.75
CA ALA A 247 -9.31 17.07 -18.04
C ALA A 247 -9.06 15.57 -17.89
N ILE A 248 -8.14 15.18 -17.00
CA ILE A 248 -7.85 13.75 -16.80
C ILE A 248 -9.00 13.06 -16.04
N TRP A 249 -9.63 13.72 -15.07
CA TRP A 249 -10.78 13.16 -14.37
C TRP A 249 -11.95 12.95 -15.32
N ASP A 250 -12.26 13.94 -16.17
CA ASP A 250 -13.29 13.83 -17.22
C ASP A 250 -12.98 12.64 -18.14
N LEU A 251 -11.73 12.52 -18.54
CA LEU A 251 -11.32 11.43 -19.43
C LEU A 251 -11.60 10.06 -18.78
N TYR A 252 -11.23 9.91 -17.54
CA TYR A 252 -11.43 8.66 -16.79
C TYR A 252 -12.92 8.33 -16.64
N ILE A 253 -13.72 9.30 -16.19
CA ILE A 253 -15.11 9.00 -15.82
C ILE A 253 -16.03 8.87 -17.04
N ASN A 254 -15.67 9.48 -18.16
CA ASN A 254 -16.49 9.46 -19.38
C ASN A 254 -16.10 8.36 -20.36
N ASN A 255 -15.04 7.61 -20.09
CA ASN A 255 -14.53 6.58 -21.00
C ASN A 255 -14.28 5.26 -20.26
N SER A 256 -15.20 4.91 -19.38
CA SER A 256 -15.00 3.77 -18.48
C SER A 256 -16.08 2.70 -18.61
N THR A 257 -15.90 1.66 -17.84
CA THR A 257 -16.79 0.50 -17.77
C THR A 257 -18.15 0.84 -17.17
N CYS A 258 -18.27 1.94 -16.43
CA CYS A 258 -19.52 2.30 -15.74
C CYS A 258 -19.85 3.76 -15.95
N GLU A 259 -21.10 4.12 -15.65
CA GLU A 259 -21.55 5.52 -15.69
C GLU A 259 -20.95 6.32 -14.54
N PRO A 260 -20.61 7.61 -14.74
CA PRO A 260 -20.04 8.42 -13.66
C PRO A 260 -20.86 8.46 -12.37
N SER A 261 -22.19 8.34 -12.50
CA SER A 261 -23.07 8.36 -11.30
C SER A 261 -22.95 7.13 -10.43
N GLU A 262 -22.26 6.07 -10.90
CA GLU A 262 -22.12 4.82 -10.14
C GLU A 262 -20.87 4.79 -9.25
N LEU A 263 -20.01 5.80 -9.34
CA LEU A 263 -18.65 5.75 -8.75
C LEU A 263 -18.64 5.63 -7.23
N SER A 264 -19.62 6.20 -6.54
CA SER A 264 -19.67 6.13 -5.07
C SER A 264 -19.79 4.70 -4.56
N ALA A 265 -20.32 3.80 -5.38
CA ALA A 265 -20.51 2.39 -5.01
C ALA A 265 -19.43 1.45 -5.55
N LYS A 266 -18.53 1.96 -6.40
CA LYS A 266 -17.49 1.13 -7.02
C LYS A 266 -16.26 1.07 -6.13
N THR A 267 -15.73 -0.15 -5.96
CA THR A 267 -14.56 -0.43 -5.12
C THR A 267 -13.31 -0.61 -5.99
N GLY A 268 -12.16 -0.61 -5.35
CA GLY A 268 -10.90 -0.96 -6.01
C GLY A 268 -10.90 -2.38 -6.54
N ASP A 269 -11.56 -3.29 -5.81
CA ASP A 269 -11.71 -4.68 -6.26
C ASP A 269 -12.56 -4.76 -7.53
N ASP A 270 -13.63 -3.96 -7.61
CA ASP A 270 -14.44 -3.88 -8.84
C ASP A 270 -13.57 -3.47 -10.03
N SER A 271 -12.75 -2.45 -9.86
CA SER A 271 -11.87 -1.93 -10.92
C SER A 271 -10.87 -2.99 -11.37
N ARG A 272 -10.23 -3.64 -10.40
CA ARG A 272 -9.25 -4.70 -10.69
C ARG A 272 -9.92 -5.87 -11.42
N ASN A 273 -11.09 -6.29 -10.95
CA ASN A 273 -11.81 -7.43 -11.53
C ASN A 273 -12.24 -7.13 -12.97
N GLU A 274 -12.66 -5.89 -13.26
CA GLU A 274 -12.97 -5.46 -14.63
C GLU A 274 -11.74 -5.61 -15.54
N PHE A 275 -10.58 -5.18 -15.03
CA PHE A 275 -9.33 -5.29 -15.77
C PHE A 275 -8.95 -6.75 -16.00
N LEU A 276 -9.04 -7.57 -14.96
CA LEU A 276 -8.73 -9.01 -15.06
C LEU A 276 -9.68 -9.74 -16.01
N ALA A 277 -10.92 -9.28 -16.11
CA ALA A 277 -11.91 -9.88 -17.01
C ALA A 277 -11.76 -9.42 -18.46
N GLY A 278 -10.80 -8.52 -18.75
CA GLY A 278 -10.62 -8.00 -20.11
C GLY A 278 -11.69 -7.01 -20.50
N GLU A 279 -12.28 -6.30 -19.56
CA GLU A 279 -13.35 -5.33 -19.81
C GLU A 279 -12.83 -3.93 -20.07
N ALA A 280 -11.54 -3.69 -19.87
CA ALA A 280 -10.94 -2.37 -20.07
C ALA A 280 -9.46 -2.46 -20.39
N VAL A 281 -8.95 -1.48 -21.11
CA VAL A 281 -7.55 -1.38 -21.51
C VAL A 281 -6.69 -0.81 -20.37
N PHE A 282 -7.21 0.18 -19.64
CA PHE A 282 -6.44 1.02 -18.73
C PHE A 282 -6.99 0.96 -17.30
N PHE A 283 -6.06 0.88 -16.33
CA PHE A 283 -6.37 0.77 -14.91
C PHE A 283 -5.34 1.62 -14.14
N GLN A 284 -5.74 2.81 -13.68
CA GLN A 284 -4.82 3.64 -12.90
C GLN A 284 -4.60 2.97 -11.55
N ASN A 285 -3.39 2.53 -11.33
CA ASN A 285 -3.01 1.93 -10.04
C ASN A 285 -1.48 1.82 -10.04
N GLY A 286 -0.91 1.05 -9.12
CA GLY A 286 0.51 1.04 -8.91
C GLY A 286 1.17 -0.32 -8.94
N SER A 287 2.48 -0.29 -8.74
CA SER A 287 3.34 -1.48 -8.78
C SER A 287 2.91 -2.55 -7.78
N TRP A 288 2.22 -2.17 -6.72
CA TRP A 288 1.66 -3.11 -5.73
C TRP A 288 0.57 -4.01 -6.31
N GLU A 289 0.01 -3.65 -7.48
CA GLU A 289 -1.01 -4.47 -8.13
C GLU A 289 -0.43 -5.64 -8.92
N TYR A 290 0.87 -5.65 -9.17
CA TYR A 290 1.49 -6.63 -10.05
C TYR A 290 1.13 -8.08 -9.67
N GLY A 291 1.26 -8.42 -8.39
CA GLY A 291 0.94 -9.76 -7.90
C GLY A 291 -0.53 -10.12 -8.07
N ASN A 292 -1.43 -9.13 -7.92
CA ASN A 292 -2.86 -9.35 -8.11
C ASN A 292 -3.21 -9.61 -9.57
N LEU A 293 -2.41 -9.10 -10.50
CA LEU A 293 -2.70 -9.15 -11.94
C LEU A 293 -2.01 -10.32 -12.64
N THR A 294 -0.99 -10.91 -12.02
CA THR A 294 -0.23 -12.02 -12.60
C THR A 294 -0.47 -13.30 -11.82
N GLY A 295 0.00 -14.41 -12.33
CA GLY A 295 -0.16 -15.69 -11.68
C GLY A 295 -1.02 -16.63 -12.53
N GLU A 296 -1.39 -17.75 -11.94
CA GLU A 296 -2.10 -18.80 -12.64
C GLU A 296 -3.47 -18.32 -13.15
N GLY A 297 -3.66 -18.42 -14.46
CA GLY A 297 -4.92 -18.03 -15.10
C GLY A 297 -5.11 -16.54 -15.26
N LYS A 298 -4.08 -15.76 -14.97
CA LYS A 298 -4.12 -14.28 -15.07
C LYS A 298 -3.16 -13.81 -16.16
N TYR A 299 -2.89 -12.50 -16.18
CA TYR A 299 -2.01 -11.90 -17.18
C TYR A 299 -0.55 -12.29 -16.96
N THR A 300 0.22 -12.21 -18.03
CA THR A 300 1.68 -12.35 -17.99
C THR A 300 2.32 -10.99 -18.29
N ASP A 301 3.63 -10.91 -18.12
CA ASP A 301 4.38 -9.69 -18.43
C ASP A 301 4.19 -9.26 -19.89
N ASP A 302 3.95 -10.19 -20.80
CA ASP A 302 3.72 -9.86 -22.21
C ASP A 302 2.42 -9.09 -22.43
N ASP A 303 1.47 -9.23 -21.53
CA ASP A 303 0.16 -8.57 -21.64
C ASP A 303 0.14 -7.16 -21.06
N LEU A 304 1.12 -6.81 -20.23
CA LEU A 304 1.02 -5.66 -19.33
C LEU A 304 2.11 -4.62 -19.56
N ALA A 305 1.78 -3.38 -19.25
CA ALA A 305 2.74 -2.29 -19.10
C ALA A 305 2.16 -1.25 -18.16
N MET A 306 3.00 -0.38 -17.65
CA MET A 306 2.55 0.81 -16.91
C MET A 306 3.06 2.03 -17.66
N ILE A 307 2.15 2.96 -17.94
CA ILE A 307 2.51 4.21 -18.62
C ILE A 307 2.32 5.40 -17.68
N PRO A 308 3.01 6.52 -17.94
CA PRO A 308 2.85 7.72 -17.09
C PRO A 308 1.43 8.26 -17.13
N ILE A 309 1.06 9.00 -16.07
CA ILE A 309 -0.22 9.72 -16.05
C ILE A 309 0.04 11.12 -16.61
N TYR A 310 -0.27 11.31 -17.85
CA TYR A 310 -0.14 12.60 -18.54
C TYR A 310 -1.37 13.46 -18.27
N ILE A 311 -1.16 14.71 -17.88
CA ILE A 311 -2.29 15.65 -17.69
C ILE A 311 -2.18 16.91 -18.55
N GLY A 312 -1.32 16.87 -19.58
CA GLY A 312 -1.20 17.97 -20.52
C GLY A 312 -0.30 19.10 -20.05
N VAL A 313 0.65 18.80 -19.17
CA VAL A 313 1.55 19.80 -18.56
C VAL A 313 2.99 19.36 -18.76
N GLY A 314 3.84 20.32 -19.03
CA GLY A 314 5.29 20.13 -19.04
C GLY A 314 5.79 19.32 -20.21
N ASP A 315 6.98 18.75 -20.04
CA ASP A 315 7.66 17.97 -21.06
C ASP A 315 7.19 16.51 -21.00
N GLU A 316 6.01 16.25 -21.54
CA GLU A 316 5.38 14.93 -21.45
C GLU A 316 6.19 13.84 -22.10
N ALA A 317 6.93 14.15 -23.17
CA ALA A 317 7.76 13.16 -23.86
C ALA A 317 8.85 12.58 -22.92
N ASN A 318 9.24 13.35 -21.91
CA ASN A 318 10.26 12.93 -20.94
C ASN A 318 9.71 12.67 -19.55
N GLN A 319 8.40 12.55 -19.41
CA GLN A 319 7.78 12.27 -18.12
C GLN A 319 7.84 10.76 -17.80
N GLY A 320 8.24 10.42 -16.60
CA GLY A 320 8.23 9.05 -16.09
C GLY A 320 7.02 8.75 -15.22
N LEU A 321 7.08 7.62 -14.53
CA LEU A 321 6.04 7.20 -13.60
C LEU A 321 6.08 8.05 -12.32
N CYS A 322 5.00 8.01 -11.55
CA CYS A 322 4.96 8.62 -10.22
C CYS A 322 5.67 7.68 -9.25
N THR A 323 6.84 8.08 -8.76
CA THR A 323 7.71 7.19 -7.99
C THR A 323 8.11 7.81 -6.67
N GLY A 324 8.03 7.03 -5.59
CA GLY A 324 8.37 7.50 -4.27
C GLY A 324 8.02 6.50 -3.19
N THR A 325 7.83 7.01 -1.99
CA THR A 325 7.42 6.20 -0.85
C THR A 325 6.49 7.00 0.06
N GLU A 326 5.57 6.29 0.69
CA GLU A 326 4.80 6.84 1.82
C GLU A 326 4.66 5.80 2.93
N ASN A 327 5.30 4.66 2.76
CA ASN A 327 5.15 3.53 3.68
C ASN A 327 6.35 3.51 4.62
N TYR A 328 6.14 4.00 5.83
CA TYR A 328 7.20 4.09 6.84
C TYR A 328 6.87 3.20 8.02
N TRP A 329 7.77 2.27 8.32
CA TRP A 329 7.68 1.49 9.56
C TRP A 329 7.97 2.39 10.76
N CYS A 330 7.09 2.32 11.76
CA CYS A 330 7.28 2.95 13.06
C CYS A 330 7.24 1.88 14.13
N VAL A 331 8.06 2.05 15.16
CA VAL A 331 8.10 1.14 16.29
C VAL A 331 7.42 1.81 17.48
N ASN A 332 6.50 1.10 18.13
CA ASN A 332 5.68 1.64 19.22
C ASN A 332 6.51 1.83 20.48
N LYS A 333 6.75 3.07 20.87
CA LYS A 333 7.56 3.36 22.07
C LYS A 333 6.86 2.98 23.37
N GLU A 334 5.53 2.76 23.31
CA GLU A 334 4.75 2.33 24.48
C GLU A 334 4.88 0.84 24.76
N ALA A 335 5.45 0.07 23.83
CA ALA A 335 5.72 -1.36 24.02
C ALA A 335 6.80 -1.56 25.09
N SER A 336 6.91 -2.77 25.61
CA SER A 336 7.97 -3.10 26.57
C SER A 336 9.35 -3.00 25.90
N GLU A 337 10.38 -2.78 26.67
CA GLU A 337 11.76 -2.73 26.17
C GLU A 337 12.12 -4.00 25.39
N ASP A 338 11.68 -5.16 25.88
CA ASP A 338 11.94 -6.44 25.20
C ASP A 338 11.22 -6.51 23.87
N ASP A 339 9.97 -6.03 23.79
CA ASP A 339 9.20 -6.04 22.55
C ASP A 339 9.76 -5.02 21.54
N ILE A 340 10.22 -3.87 22.02
CA ILE A 340 10.88 -2.88 21.15
C ILE A 340 12.13 -3.50 20.52
N GLN A 341 12.97 -4.12 21.34
CA GLN A 341 14.22 -4.74 20.84
C GLN A 341 13.90 -5.88 19.88
N ALA A 342 12.92 -6.72 20.21
CA ALA A 342 12.50 -7.81 19.32
C ALA A 342 12.03 -7.28 17.98
N THR A 343 11.30 -6.17 17.99
CA THR A 343 10.78 -5.54 16.76
C THR A 343 11.93 -4.94 15.94
N LEU A 344 12.86 -4.24 16.57
CA LEU A 344 14.04 -3.71 15.88
C LEU A 344 14.85 -4.82 15.23
N ASP A 345 15.05 -5.93 15.96
CA ASP A 345 15.78 -7.09 15.43
C ASP A 345 15.05 -7.70 14.23
N PHE A 346 13.71 -7.80 14.32
CA PHE A 346 12.90 -8.37 13.24
C PHE A 346 13.01 -7.53 11.98
N ILE A 347 12.79 -6.22 12.07
CA ILE A 347 12.83 -5.39 10.86
C ILE A 347 14.24 -5.32 10.27
N ASN A 348 15.27 -5.31 11.12
CA ASN A 348 16.65 -5.35 10.62
C ASN A 348 16.92 -6.68 9.89
N TRP A 349 16.47 -7.80 10.45
CA TRP A 349 16.59 -9.11 9.79
C TRP A 349 15.86 -9.12 8.43
N CYS A 350 14.68 -8.55 8.37
CA CYS A 350 13.91 -8.49 7.11
C CYS A 350 14.71 -7.81 6.00
N VAL A 351 15.46 -6.76 6.33
CA VAL A 351 16.15 -5.97 5.31
C VAL A 351 17.64 -6.30 5.15
N THR A 352 18.19 -7.18 6.00
CA THR A 352 19.62 -7.52 5.89
C THR A 352 19.89 -8.99 5.63
N SER A 353 18.99 -9.89 6.04
CA SER A 353 19.22 -11.32 5.85
C SER A 353 18.96 -11.71 4.39
N GLU A 354 19.62 -12.78 3.95
CA GLU A 354 19.37 -13.32 2.62
C GLU A 354 17.90 -13.72 2.46
N GLN A 355 17.34 -14.39 3.47
CA GLN A 355 15.95 -14.84 3.45
C GLN A 355 14.97 -13.66 3.41
N GLY A 356 15.19 -12.65 4.24
CA GLY A 356 14.33 -11.46 4.29
C GLY A 356 14.38 -10.66 3.01
N THR A 357 15.58 -10.35 2.51
CA THR A 357 15.73 -9.55 1.29
C THR A 357 15.20 -10.29 0.06
N LYS A 358 15.40 -11.62 0.02
CA LYS A 358 14.86 -12.43 -1.07
C LYS A 358 13.32 -12.43 -1.04
N ALA A 359 12.73 -12.59 0.15
CA ALA A 359 11.27 -12.55 0.28
C ALA A 359 10.71 -11.19 -0.14
N MET A 360 11.35 -10.11 0.28
CA MET A 360 10.88 -8.77 -0.09
C MET A 360 10.98 -8.52 -1.59
N ALA A 361 12.04 -8.99 -2.24
CA ALA A 361 12.20 -8.82 -3.70
C ALA A 361 11.31 -9.78 -4.48
N ASP A 362 11.40 -11.08 -4.20
CA ASP A 362 10.76 -12.12 -5.02
C ASP A 362 9.29 -12.34 -4.68
N ASP A 363 8.98 -12.45 -3.37
CA ASP A 363 7.60 -12.77 -2.95
C ASP A 363 6.72 -11.55 -2.91
N MET A 364 7.28 -10.41 -2.49
CA MET A 364 6.52 -9.16 -2.38
C MET A 364 6.67 -8.24 -3.58
N GLY A 365 7.71 -8.44 -4.39
CA GLY A 365 7.98 -7.60 -5.55
C GLY A 365 8.46 -6.20 -5.16
N PHE A 366 9.02 -6.06 -3.98
CA PHE A 366 9.44 -4.75 -3.45
C PHE A 366 10.80 -4.33 -4.00
N VAL A 367 10.96 -3.02 -4.17
CA VAL A 367 12.27 -2.37 -4.17
C VAL A 367 12.40 -1.74 -2.78
N ILE A 368 13.34 -2.24 -2.00
CA ILE A 368 13.53 -1.72 -0.63
C ILE A 368 14.67 -0.68 -0.65
N PRO A 369 14.56 0.41 0.13
CA PRO A 369 15.56 1.48 0.10
C PRO A 369 16.79 1.18 0.98
N PHE A 370 17.27 -0.05 0.94
CA PHE A 370 18.38 -0.51 1.78
C PHE A 370 19.54 -1.01 0.93
N LYS A 371 20.75 -0.92 1.49
CA LYS A 371 22.01 -1.27 0.81
C LYS A 371 22.06 -2.73 0.35
N THR A 372 21.24 -3.57 0.97
CA THR A 372 21.18 -5.02 0.76
C THR A 372 20.10 -5.43 -0.26
N ALA A 373 19.38 -4.49 -0.87
CA ALA A 373 18.25 -4.77 -1.74
C ALA A 373 18.61 -5.73 -2.88
N GLN A 374 17.72 -6.69 -3.13
CA GLN A 374 17.83 -7.61 -4.26
C GLN A 374 16.94 -7.10 -5.40
N GLU A 375 17.27 -7.51 -6.63
CA GLU A 375 16.51 -7.11 -7.81
C GLU A 375 15.09 -7.68 -7.76
N SER A 376 14.10 -6.83 -7.98
CA SER A 376 12.69 -7.23 -7.97
C SER A 376 12.27 -7.80 -9.34
N PRO A 377 11.49 -8.89 -9.39
CA PRO A 377 10.94 -9.39 -10.64
C PRO A 377 9.70 -8.64 -11.13
N ASN A 378 9.23 -7.66 -10.37
CA ASN A 378 8.01 -6.91 -10.68
C ASN A 378 8.21 -6.10 -11.96
N LEU A 379 7.40 -6.38 -12.99
CA LEU A 379 7.49 -5.72 -14.29
C LEU A 379 7.39 -4.20 -14.19
N PHE A 380 6.49 -3.70 -13.34
CA PHE A 380 6.25 -2.25 -13.24
C PHE A 380 7.44 -1.53 -12.61
N VAL A 381 8.08 -2.20 -11.66
CA VAL A 381 9.32 -1.72 -11.04
C VAL A 381 10.44 -1.67 -12.09
N LYS A 382 10.55 -2.72 -12.92
CA LYS A 382 11.55 -2.76 -13.99
C LYS A 382 11.31 -1.64 -15.00
N GLN A 383 10.05 -1.38 -15.35
CA GLN A 383 9.71 -0.32 -16.30
C GLN A 383 10.07 1.06 -15.76
N ASP A 384 9.86 1.30 -14.46
CA ASP A 384 10.27 2.54 -13.82
C ASP A 384 11.78 2.74 -13.96
N ALA A 385 12.54 1.69 -13.67
CA ALA A 385 14.01 1.73 -13.79
C ALA A 385 14.46 1.99 -15.23
N GLU A 386 13.79 1.35 -16.19
CA GLU A 386 14.09 1.53 -17.63
C GLU A 386 13.80 2.95 -18.09
N MET A 387 12.67 3.53 -17.66
CA MET A 387 12.32 4.91 -17.99
C MET A 387 13.34 5.88 -17.43
N THR A 388 13.74 5.69 -16.18
CA THR A 388 14.76 6.53 -15.53
C THR A 388 16.09 6.42 -16.27
N ALA A 389 16.50 5.22 -16.64
CA ALA A 389 17.74 4.99 -17.41
C ALA A 389 17.68 5.64 -18.78
N ALA A 390 16.48 5.74 -19.37
CA ALA A 390 16.26 6.38 -20.68
C ALA A 390 16.17 7.91 -20.58
N GLY A 391 16.29 8.47 -19.36
CA GLY A 391 16.29 9.92 -19.16
C GLY A 391 14.93 10.51 -18.85
N LYS A 392 13.91 9.68 -18.61
CA LYS A 392 12.59 10.19 -18.19
C LYS A 392 12.69 10.69 -16.75
N THR A 393 11.92 11.72 -16.43
CA THR A 393 11.89 12.32 -15.11
C THR A 393 10.72 11.74 -14.31
N PRO A 394 10.97 11.03 -13.21
CA PRO A 394 9.87 10.56 -12.37
C PRO A 394 9.11 11.72 -11.76
N VAL A 395 7.82 11.51 -11.55
CA VAL A 395 6.96 12.47 -10.83
C VAL A 395 7.04 12.09 -9.35
N SER A 396 7.54 13.00 -8.54
CA SER A 396 7.68 12.74 -7.10
C SER A 396 6.32 12.72 -6.40
N TRP A 397 6.29 12.01 -5.27
CA TRP A 397 5.08 11.84 -4.47
C TRP A 397 4.93 13.05 -3.52
N ASN A 398 4.34 14.12 -4.04
CA ASN A 398 4.06 15.32 -3.26
C ASN A 398 2.77 15.20 -2.46
N PHE A 399 2.01 14.14 -2.66
CA PHE A 399 0.80 13.91 -1.85
C PHE A 399 1.13 13.74 -0.36
N THR A 400 2.37 13.41 -0.04
CA THR A 400 2.80 13.34 1.37
C THR A 400 2.85 14.73 2.03
N THR A 401 2.71 15.80 1.25
CA THR A 401 2.66 17.19 1.77
C THR A 401 1.22 17.73 1.81
N MET A 402 0.24 16.98 1.36
CA MET A 402 -1.17 17.37 1.45
C MET A 402 -1.53 17.57 2.92
N PRO A 403 -2.33 18.61 3.25
CA PRO A 403 -2.39 19.09 4.64
C PRO A 403 -3.08 18.18 5.65
N SER A 404 -4.03 17.33 5.22
CA SER A 404 -4.73 16.48 6.17
C SER A 404 -5.56 15.41 5.45
N GLU A 405 -6.02 14.41 6.21
CA GLU A 405 -6.99 13.43 5.71
C GLU A 405 -8.33 14.10 5.42
N GLU A 406 -8.71 15.12 6.20
CA GLU A 406 -9.93 15.90 5.97
C GLU A 406 -9.90 16.59 4.62
N TRP A 407 -8.74 17.16 4.24
CA TRP A 407 -8.59 17.77 2.92
C TRP A 407 -8.79 16.73 1.82
N LYS A 408 -8.15 15.57 1.96
CA LYS A 408 -8.27 14.49 0.97
C LYS A 408 -9.74 14.06 0.83
N ASN A 409 -10.41 13.85 1.95
CA ASN A 409 -11.81 13.44 1.96
C ASN A 409 -12.73 14.50 1.33
N GLY A 410 -12.45 15.77 1.58
CA GLY A 410 -13.18 16.87 0.97
C GLY A 410 -13.05 16.89 -0.55
N VAL A 411 -11.83 16.68 -1.05
CA VAL A 411 -11.58 16.60 -2.50
C VAL A 411 -12.29 15.37 -3.07
N GLY A 412 -12.21 14.23 -2.40
CA GLY A 412 -12.86 13.01 -2.84
C GLY A 412 -14.38 13.16 -2.95
N SER A 413 -15.00 13.79 -1.95
CA SER A 413 -16.43 14.05 -1.96
C SER A 413 -16.83 14.96 -3.11
N ALA A 414 -16.02 15.98 -3.37
CA ALA A 414 -16.27 16.94 -4.47
C ALA A 414 -16.12 16.26 -5.84
N LEU A 415 -15.12 15.40 -6.00
CA LEU A 415 -14.94 14.63 -7.26
C LEU A 415 -16.14 13.71 -7.50
N THR A 416 -16.62 13.07 -6.44
CA THR A 416 -17.76 12.15 -6.53
C THR A 416 -19.03 12.92 -6.91
N ALA A 417 -19.26 14.06 -6.26
CA ALA A 417 -20.44 14.92 -6.59
C ALA A 417 -20.38 15.43 -8.00
N TYR A 418 -19.21 15.85 -8.45
CA TYR A 418 -19.00 16.29 -9.84
C TYR A 418 -19.36 15.17 -10.83
N ALA A 419 -18.84 13.98 -10.60
CA ALA A 419 -19.11 12.82 -11.46
C ALA A 419 -20.61 12.48 -11.50
N ALA A 420 -21.28 12.57 -10.34
CA ALA A 420 -22.71 12.25 -10.24
C ALA A 420 -23.61 13.34 -10.81
N GLY A 421 -23.06 14.52 -11.11
CA GLY A 421 -23.86 15.65 -11.59
C GLY A 421 -24.57 16.41 -10.49
N THR A 422 -24.25 16.14 -9.22
CA THR A 422 -24.82 16.82 -8.05
C THR A 422 -23.96 17.98 -7.57
N GLY A 423 -22.79 18.15 -8.17
CA GLY A 423 -21.87 19.26 -7.91
C GLY A 423 -21.18 19.64 -9.20
N ASP A 424 -20.51 20.77 -9.19
CA ASP A 424 -19.76 21.25 -10.36
C ASP A 424 -18.25 21.27 -10.07
N TRP A 425 -17.46 21.59 -11.08
CA TRP A 425 -16.01 21.62 -10.92
C TRP A 425 -15.55 22.70 -9.94
N ASN A 426 -16.31 23.81 -9.81
CA ASN A 426 -16.01 24.83 -8.80
C ASN A 426 -16.03 24.25 -7.39
N GLY A 427 -16.85 23.26 -7.14
CA GLY A 427 -16.84 22.54 -5.85
C GLY A 427 -15.52 21.82 -5.61
N VAL A 428 -14.95 21.23 -6.65
CA VAL A 428 -13.63 20.58 -6.55
C VAL A 428 -12.54 21.63 -6.31
N VAL A 429 -12.59 22.75 -7.05
CA VAL A 429 -11.63 23.85 -6.88
C VAL A 429 -11.66 24.38 -5.44
N SER A 430 -12.86 24.63 -4.90
CA SER A 430 -13.00 25.12 -3.51
C SER A 430 -12.45 24.11 -2.50
N ALA A 431 -12.80 22.84 -2.65
CA ALA A 431 -12.30 21.80 -1.74
C ALA A 431 -10.78 21.71 -1.80
N PHE A 432 -10.22 21.84 -2.99
CA PHE A 432 -8.78 21.73 -3.21
C PHE A 432 -8.04 22.94 -2.65
N VAL A 433 -8.40 24.14 -3.09
CA VAL A 433 -7.66 25.39 -2.81
C VAL A 433 -8.01 25.95 -1.44
N ASP A 434 -9.28 26.23 -1.19
CA ASP A 434 -9.73 26.82 0.09
C ASP A 434 -9.55 25.78 1.21
N GLY A 435 -9.85 24.53 0.93
CA GLY A 435 -9.66 23.44 1.88
C GLY A 435 -8.21 23.26 2.29
N TRP A 436 -7.28 23.37 1.34
CA TRP A 436 -5.84 23.26 1.64
C TRP A 436 -5.42 24.34 2.65
N ALA A 437 -5.72 25.59 2.35
CA ALA A 437 -5.34 26.71 3.22
C ALA A 437 -5.98 26.58 4.61
N SER A 438 -7.23 26.16 4.67
CA SER A 438 -7.94 25.99 5.95
C SER A 438 -7.30 24.88 6.80
N GLU A 439 -6.98 23.74 6.19
CA GLU A 439 -6.37 22.62 6.92
C GLU A 439 -4.94 22.93 7.32
N ALA A 440 -4.18 23.59 6.47
CA ALA A 440 -2.80 24.01 6.81
C ALA A 440 -2.80 24.97 8.01
N ALA A 441 -3.78 25.88 8.05
CA ALA A 441 -3.93 26.80 9.16
C ALA A 441 -4.25 26.07 10.47
N LEU A 442 -5.07 25.04 10.41
CA LEU A 442 -5.37 24.22 11.59
C LEU A 442 -4.14 23.48 12.11
N ASN A 443 -3.31 22.99 11.21
CA ASN A 443 -2.08 22.27 11.58
C ASN A 443 -1.06 23.19 12.25
N ALA A 444 -1.08 24.48 11.92
CA ALA A 444 -0.15 25.47 12.47
C ALA A 444 -0.57 26.01 13.84
N ALA A 445 -1.81 25.73 14.29
CA ALA A 445 -2.38 26.26 15.54
C ALA A 445 -1.90 25.52 16.80
#